data_32059020ba1a0dc7aeb59dfd9f1cb039
#
_entry.id   32059020ba1a0dc7aeb59dfd9f1cb039
#
_cell.length_a   1.000
_cell.length_b   1.000
_cell.length_c   1.000
_cell.angle_alpha   90.00
_cell.angle_beta   90.00
_cell.angle_gamma   90.00
#
_symmetry.space_group_name_H-M   'P 1'
#
loop_
_entity.id
_entity.type
_entity.pdbx_description
1 polymer ?
#
loop_
_entity_poly.entity_id
_entity_poly.type
_entity_poly.pdbx_seq_one_letter_code
_entity_poly.pdbx_strand_id
1 'polypeptide(L)'
;MKHKFFSFLLFLIYFTAPAQYGNLLIYNDSTDFKPKNLTLGIDNMAFVKDNEYFNLIADGYTLLGNQTEVSLKYQAHQNYRFTAGFYALKYFGTNNFEPLIPYVGLEINKGHSRFNIGKLYTDDRHQLPDEIYAFERLLDYRRIEHGLQHRFKNTHWQTDTWLEWEHFIHKADHRRERLNFGQTTTFRQTFKHWQLTIPLRIYLQHRGGQINVRDTGNSPVNNAVVFANSALGLALENKLNNRMSVGVKYQYLRLDTNTDNPEELLFTSGYAHKWQAFVKYRHWQTYVSYWNANKFVAPKGNDMFQSVSRRVEKYVDTQNQPADVFKYHTEPHRQLLTLSTRYQKEIFPDLDLAFVVDVYYQLNRSSIQSVYYNTEVYHQWDYALGLYLCYHFDFNLYK
;
A
#
# COMPACT_ATOMS: atom_id res chain seq x y z
N MET A 1 -33.80 18.03 -3.80
CA MET A 1 -32.41 17.73 -4.24
C MET A 1 -32.06 16.24 -4.25
N LYS A 2 -32.90 15.33 -3.73
CA LYS A 2 -32.60 13.87 -3.61
C LYS A 2 -32.66 13.05 -4.93
N HIS A 3 -33.31 13.55 -5.97
CA HIS A 3 -33.49 12.78 -7.24
C HIS A 3 -32.42 13.04 -8.32
N LYS A 4 -31.61 14.08 -8.21
CA LYS A 4 -30.56 14.40 -9.22
C LYS A 4 -29.25 13.62 -9.00
N PHE A 5 -29.00 13.14 -7.77
CA PHE A 5 -27.80 12.38 -7.46
C PHE A 5 -27.84 10.94 -7.99
N PHE A 6 -29.04 10.36 -8.00
CA PHE A 6 -29.25 8.99 -8.50
C PHE A 6 -29.12 8.87 -10.03
N SER A 7 -29.49 9.94 -10.75
CA SER A 7 -29.36 9.98 -12.22
C SER A 7 -27.91 10.13 -12.69
N PHE A 8 -27.02 10.74 -11.89
CA PHE A 8 -25.61 10.86 -12.23
C PHE A 8 -24.87 9.52 -12.06
N LEU A 9 -25.30 8.70 -11.09
CA LEU A 9 -24.71 7.39 -10.88
C LEU A 9 -25.04 6.39 -12.01
N LEU A 10 -26.19 6.56 -12.67
CA LEU A 10 -26.63 5.69 -13.79
C LEU A 10 -25.96 6.03 -15.13
N PHE A 11 -25.40 7.24 -15.30
CA PHE A 11 -24.74 7.65 -16.55
C PHE A 11 -23.29 7.13 -16.67
N LEU A 12 -22.69 6.65 -15.56
CA LEU A 12 -21.35 6.08 -15.53
C LEU A 12 -21.25 4.62 -16.00
N ILE A 13 -22.35 3.98 -16.43
CA ILE A 13 -22.39 2.54 -16.71
C ILE A 13 -21.98 2.18 -18.16
N TYR A 14 -21.70 3.12 -19.02
CA TYR A 14 -21.46 2.85 -20.44
C TYR A 14 -20.02 3.09 -20.90
N PHE A 15 -19.00 2.43 -20.36
CA PHE A 15 -17.70 2.31 -21.06
C PHE A 15 -16.85 1.13 -20.53
N THR A 16 -16.02 0.58 -21.36
CA THR A 16 -15.59 -0.81 -21.48
C THR A 16 -14.06 -0.99 -21.64
N ALA A 17 -13.35 -1.77 -20.82
CA ALA A 17 -12.14 -2.60 -21.09
C ALA A 17 -11.40 -3.18 -19.84
N PRO A 18 -10.53 -4.22 -19.91
CA PRO A 18 -10.09 -4.98 -18.75
C PRO A 18 -8.83 -4.42 -18.08
N ALA A 19 -8.79 -4.44 -16.76
CA ALA A 19 -7.57 -4.25 -15.98
C ALA A 19 -7.53 -5.19 -14.76
N GLN A 20 -6.34 -5.59 -14.34
CA GLN A 20 -6.14 -6.45 -13.16
C GLN A 20 -6.02 -5.61 -11.89
N TYR A 21 -6.59 -6.12 -10.78
CA TYR A 21 -6.55 -5.47 -9.50
C TYR A 21 -5.15 -5.45 -8.90
N GLY A 22 -4.68 -4.28 -8.53
CA GLY A 22 -3.40 -4.11 -7.80
C GLY A 22 -2.33 -3.31 -8.54
N ASN A 23 -2.53 -3.01 -9.83
CA ASN A 23 -1.44 -2.57 -10.71
C ASN A 23 -1.65 -1.18 -11.28
N LEU A 24 -2.14 -0.21 -10.48
CA LEU A 24 -2.27 1.18 -10.95
C LEU A 24 -0.94 1.81 -11.42
N LEU A 25 0.18 1.22 -11.03
CA LEU A 25 1.52 1.78 -11.25
C LEU A 25 2.53 0.73 -11.72
N ILE A 26 2.10 -0.48 -12.14
CA ILE A 26 3.04 -1.47 -12.60
C ILE A 26 3.44 -1.15 -14.02
N TYR A 27 4.65 -0.64 -14.15
CA TYR A 27 5.35 -0.61 -15.41
C TYR A 27 5.82 -2.03 -15.74
N ASN A 28 5.44 -2.53 -16.89
CA ASN A 28 6.04 -3.73 -17.43
C ASN A 28 7.51 -3.40 -17.72
N ASP A 29 8.38 -3.69 -16.79
CA ASP A 29 9.80 -3.70 -17.03
C ASP A 29 10.04 -4.70 -18.19
N SER A 30 10.21 -4.16 -19.40
CA SER A 30 10.37 -4.98 -20.58
C SER A 30 11.61 -5.86 -20.38
N THR A 31 11.39 -7.16 -20.39
CA THR A 31 12.41 -8.17 -20.10
C THR A 31 13.33 -8.45 -21.29
N ASP A 32 13.40 -7.57 -22.28
CA ASP A 32 14.35 -7.69 -23.38
C ASP A 32 15.76 -7.33 -22.90
N PHE A 33 16.33 -8.27 -22.16
CA PHE A 33 17.71 -8.21 -21.67
C PHE A 33 18.70 -8.46 -22.82
N LYS A 34 18.93 -7.46 -23.66
CA LYS A 34 20.00 -7.52 -24.64
C LYS A 34 21.33 -7.22 -23.94
N PRO A 35 22.30 -8.15 -23.92
CA PRO A 35 23.59 -7.90 -23.29
C PRO A 35 24.28 -6.67 -23.88
N LYS A 36 25.01 -5.95 -23.01
CA LYS A 36 25.74 -4.71 -23.33
C LYS A 36 24.85 -3.51 -23.69
N ASN A 37 23.56 -3.56 -23.34
CA ASN A 37 22.66 -2.43 -23.51
C ASN A 37 22.72 -1.49 -22.31
N LEU A 38 22.74 -0.19 -22.57
CA LEU A 38 22.58 0.86 -21.56
C LEU A 38 21.30 1.63 -21.84
N THR A 39 20.40 1.65 -20.87
CA THR A 39 19.09 2.29 -20.99
C THR A 39 18.93 3.39 -19.95
N LEU A 40 18.46 4.55 -20.36
CA LEU A 40 17.95 5.60 -19.47
C LEU A 40 16.43 5.36 -19.29
N GLY A 41 16.01 5.07 -18.07
CA GLY A 41 14.61 4.94 -17.69
C GLY A 41 14.12 6.19 -16.98
N ILE A 42 12.91 6.64 -17.33
CA ILE A 42 12.20 7.73 -16.65
C ILE A 42 10.80 7.25 -16.36
N ASP A 43 10.47 7.17 -15.06
CA ASP A 43 9.14 6.90 -14.55
C ASP A 43 8.63 8.16 -13.87
N ASN A 44 7.49 8.68 -14.32
CA ASN A 44 6.89 9.88 -13.74
C ASN A 44 5.43 9.63 -13.41
N MET A 45 4.97 10.13 -12.29
CA MET A 45 3.58 10.13 -11.91
C MET A 45 3.17 11.48 -11.31
N ALA A 46 2.24 12.15 -11.97
CA ALA A 46 1.47 13.24 -11.37
C ALA A 46 0.22 12.65 -10.70
N PHE A 47 -0.10 13.12 -9.51
CA PHE A 47 -1.22 12.59 -8.75
C PHE A 47 -1.97 13.64 -7.96
N VAL A 48 -3.27 13.39 -7.81
CA VAL A 48 -4.16 14.01 -6.84
C VAL A 48 -4.81 12.89 -6.06
N LYS A 49 -4.69 12.90 -4.75
CA LYS A 49 -5.36 11.98 -3.84
C LYS A 49 -6.02 12.80 -2.75
N ASP A 50 -7.33 12.69 -2.66
CA ASP A 50 -8.15 13.41 -1.70
C ASP A 50 -8.89 12.41 -0.82
N ASN A 51 -8.60 12.45 0.48
CA ASN A 51 -9.18 11.58 1.50
C ASN A 51 -10.06 12.43 2.41
N GLU A 52 -11.36 12.32 2.24
CA GLU A 52 -12.36 12.96 3.08
C GLU A 52 -12.85 11.95 4.13
N TYR A 53 -12.03 11.80 5.17
CA TYR A 53 -12.29 10.90 6.28
C TYR A 53 -12.77 11.69 7.49
N PHE A 54 -13.99 11.39 7.93
CA PHE A 54 -14.68 12.06 9.03
C PHE A 54 -14.78 11.18 10.28
N ASN A 55 -14.13 10.01 10.23
CA ASN A 55 -14.08 9.08 11.35
C ASN A 55 -12.88 9.40 12.28
N LEU A 56 -12.80 8.70 13.43
CA LEU A 56 -11.74 8.91 14.43
C LEU A 56 -10.50 8.05 14.19
N ILE A 57 -10.55 7.07 13.29
CA ILE A 57 -9.46 6.15 13.06
C ILE A 57 -8.50 6.70 12.01
N ALA A 58 -9.04 7.24 10.93
CA ALA A 58 -8.25 7.75 9.81
C ALA A 58 -8.41 9.27 9.67
N ASP A 59 -7.30 9.96 9.38
CA ASP A 59 -7.31 11.39 9.07
C ASP A 59 -7.64 11.63 7.61
N GLY A 60 -8.48 12.65 7.36
CA GLY A 60 -8.68 13.20 6.04
C GLY A 60 -7.51 14.11 5.66
N TYR A 61 -7.04 14.00 4.41
CA TYR A 61 -5.99 14.85 3.87
C TYR A 61 -5.94 14.78 2.35
N THR A 62 -5.44 15.83 1.73
CA THR A 62 -5.23 15.90 0.28
C THR A 62 -3.74 15.85 -0.05
N LEU A 63 -3.36 14.96 -0.95
CA LEU A 63 -2.03 14.89 -1.56
C LEU A 63 -2.13 15.30 -3.01
N LEU A 64 -1.40 16.33 -3.38
CA LEU A 64 -1.27 16.80 -4.76
C LEU A 64 0.21 16.94 -5.08
N GLY A 65 0.71 16.18 -6.05
CA GLY A 65 2.13 16.15 -6.29
C GLY A 65 2.55 15.49 -7.59
N ASN A 66 3.86 15.49 -7.77
CA ASN A 66 4.55 14.81 -8.85
C ASN A 66 5.76 14.06 -8.30
N GLN A 67 5.91 12.82 -8.72
CA GLN A 67 7.09 12.01 -8.41
C GLN A 67 7.76 11.56 -9.70
N THR A 68 9.08 11.52 -9.67
CA THR A 68 9.89 11.09 -10.81
C THR A 68 11.00 10.16 -10.34
N GLU A 69 11.16 9.07 -11.03
CA GLU A 69 12.29 8.17 -10.89
C GLU A 69 13.10 8.21 -12.17
N VAL A 70 14.40 8.48 -12.06
CA VAL A 70 15.34 8.46 -13.19
C VAL A 70 16.38 7.38 -12.91
N SER A 71 16.60 6.50 -13.87
CA SER A 71 17.52 5.36 -13.72
C SER A 71 18.38 5.13 -14.95
N LEU A 72 19.62 4.75 -14.71
CA LEU A 72 20.49 4.14 -15.70
C LEU A 72 20.54 2.64 -15.46
N LYS A 73 20.14 1.86 -16.46
CA LYS A 73 20.05 0.39 -16.42
C LYS A 73 21.11 -0.18 -17.37
N TYR A 74 22.16 -0.82 -16.84
CA TYR A 74 23.21 -1.47 -17.64
C TYR A 74 23.03 -2.99 -17.62
N GLN A 75 22.71 -3.56 -18.75
CA GLN A 75 22.60 -5.00 -18.95
C GLN A 75 23.97 -5.61 -19.24
N ALA A 76 24.73 -5.93 -18.19
CA ALA A 76 26.08 -6.47 -18.31
C ALA A 76 26.13 -7.86 -18.99
N HIS A 77 25.13 -8.70 -18.72
CA HIS A 77 24.96 -10.06 -19.23
C HIS A 77 23.48 -10.37 -19.38
N GLN A 78 23.11 -11.37 -20.16
CA GLN A 78 21.70 -11.80 -20.28
C GLN A 78 20.99 -12.04 -18.95
N ASN A 79 21.72 -12.33 -17.86
CA ASN A 79 21.20 -12.62 -16.54
C ASN A 79 21.46 -11.51 -15.51
N TYR A 80 22.30 -10.51 -15.79
CA TYR A 80 22.73 -9.53 -14.79
C TYR A 80 22.48 -8.11 -15.29
N ARG A 81 21.72 -7.34 -14.52
CA ARG A 81 21.45 -5.93 -14.74
C ARG A 81 21.84 -5.10 -13.53
N PHE A 82 22.66 -4.08 -13.75
CA PHE A 82 22.95 -3.06 -12.76
C PHE A 82 22.05 -1.86 -13.01
N THR A 83 21.55 -1.28 -11.94
CA THR A 83 20.73 -0.07 -11.99
C THR A 83 21.29 0.93 -11.01
N ALA A 84 21.41 2.19 -11.42
CA ALA A 84 21.69 3.31 -10.54
C ALA A 84 20.72 4.44 -10.89
N GLY A 85 20.17 5.12 -9.89
CA GLY A 85 19.20 6.14 -10.14
C GLY A 85 18.85 6.96 -8.91
N PHE A 86 17.84 7.79 -9.05
CA PHE A 86 17.29 8.55 -7.95
C PHE A 86 15.77 8.70 -8.10
N TYR A 87 15.13 8.88 -6.98
CA TYR A 87 13.72 9.19 -6.86
C TYR A 87 13.56 10.59 -6.27
N ALA A 88 12.68 11.39 -6.85
CA ALA A 88 12.32 12.73 -6.43
C ALA A 88 10.81 12.86 -6.30
N LEU A 89 10.35 13.47 -5.21
CA LEU A 89 8.97 13.77 -4.94
C LEU A 89 8.80 15.26 -4.63
N LYS A 90 7.79 15.88 -5.21
CA LYS A 90 7.38 17.25 -4.95
C LYS A 90 5.89 17.30 -4.69
N TYR A 91 5.50 17.65 -3.47
CA TYR A 91 4.12 18.04 -3.20
C TYR A 91 3.90 19.48 -3.65
N PHE A 92 2.79 19.75 -4.34
CA PHE A 92 2.46 21.09 -4.77
C PHE A 92 2.03 21.93 -3.56
N GLY A 93 2.35 23.23 -3.60
CA GLY A 93 2.13 24.12 -2.47
C GLY A 93 3.23 24.12 -1.41
N THR A 94 4.22 23.21 -1.48
CA THR A 94 5.43 23.25 -0.64
C THR A 94 6.56 23.99 -1.36
N ASN A 95 7.50 24.59 -0.62
CA ASN A 95 8.64 25.28 -1.22
C ASN A 95 9.76 24.32 -1.61
N ASN A 96 9.91 23.18 -0.91
CA ASN A 96 11.01 22.25 -1.07
C ASN A 96 10.54 20.94 -1.73
N PHE A 97 11.49 20.24 -2.35
CA PHE A 97 11.31 18.83 -2.66
C PHE A 97 11.38 18.01 -1.37
N GLU A 98 10.67 16.88 -1.34
CA GLU A 98 10.96 15.82 -0.39
C GLU A 98 12.40 15.32 -0.59
N PRO A 99 12.99 14.58 0.37
CA PRO A 99 14.34 14.07 0.21
C PRO A 99 14.54 13.34 -1.12
N LEU A 100 15.59 13.73 -1.84
CA LEU A 100 16.04 12.99 -3.02
C LEU A 100 16.61 11.65 -2.55
N ILE A 101 16.08 10.53 -3.07
CA ILE A 101 16.49 9.19 -2.68
C ILE A 101 17.35 8.57 -3.78
N PRO A 102 18.68 8.58 -3.66
CA PRO A 102 19.55 7.85 -4.57
C PRO A 102 19.45 6.35 -4.29
N TYR A 103 19.60 5.55 -5.32
CA TYR A 103 19.60 4.10 -5.17
C TYR A 103 20.53 3.42 -6.17
N VAL A 104 20.94 2.22 -5.80
CA VAL A 104 21.64 1.27 -6.66
C VAL A 104 20.97 -0.09 -6.54
N GLY A 105 21.08 -0.89 -7.58
CA GLY A 105 20.52 -2.23 -7.58
C GLY A 105 21.28 -3.17 -8.51
N LEU A 106 21.33 -4.43 -8.11
CA LEU A 106 21.75 -5.56 -8.93
C LEU A 106 20.55 -6.51 -9.07
N GLU A 107 20.16 -6.77 -10.29
CA GLU A 107 19.16 -7.79 -10.61
C GLU A 107 19.82 -8.99 -11.26
N ILE A 108 19.48 -10.19 -10.79
CA ILE A 108 19.93 -11.48 -11.32
C ILE A 108 18.70 -12.26 -11.75
N ASN A 109 18.64 -12.57 -13.07
CA ASN A 109 17.53 -13.31 -13.66
C ASN A 109 17.98 -14.71 -14.07
N LYS A 110 17.23 -15.74 -13.66
CA LYS A 110 17.47 -17.11 -14.07
C LYS A 110 16.15 -17.87 -14.22
N GLY A 111 15.75 -18.09 -15.45
CA GLY A 111 14.49 -18.77 -15.75
C GLY A 111 13.28 -18.04 -15.17
N HIS A 112 12.59 -18.69 -14.24
CA HIS A 112 11.41 -18.12 -13.57
C HIS A 112 11.74 -17.28 -12.31
N SER A 113 13.03 -17.23 -11.92
CA SER A 113 13.51 -16.58 -10.71
C SER A 113 14.18 -15.24 -11.02
N ARG A 114 13.90 -14.24 -10.21
CA ARG A 114 14.52 -12.94 -10.22
C ARG A 114 14.97 -12.57 -8.81
N PHE A 115 16.23 -12.23 -8.66
CA PHE A 115 16.83 -11.85 -7.39
C PHE A 115 17.35 -10.42 -7.46
N ASN A 116 16.95 -9.56 -6.51
CA ASN A 116 17.36 -8.16 -6.43
C ASN A 116 18.17 -7.93 -5.15
N ILE A 117 19.25 -7.15 -5.28
CA ILE A 117 20.07 -6.64 -4.16
C ILE A 117 20.15 -5.12 -4.32
N GLY A 118 19.90 -4.37 -3.24
CA GLY A 118 19.81 -2.91 -3.26
C GLY A 118 18.38 -2.46 -3.42
N LYS A 119 18.02 -1.72 -4.48
CA LYS A 119 16.64 -1.31 -4.72
C LYS A 119 15.75 -2.53 -4.94
N LEU A 120 14.65 -2.60 -4.18
CA LEU A 120 13.62 -3.63 -4.34
C LEU A 120 12.59 -3.22 -5.40
N TYR A 121 11.89 -4.20 -5.96
CA TYR A 121 10.72 -3.96 -6.79
C TYR A 121 9.48 -3.84 -5.90
N THR A 122 8.89 -2.66 -5.86
CA THR A 122 7.80 -2.31 -4.93
C THR A 122 6.52 -1.89 -5.63
N ASP A 123 6.51 -1.76 -6.96
CA ASP A 123 5.37 -1.21 -7.71
C ASP A 123 4.08 -2.01 -7.53
N ASP A 124 4.17 -3.32 -7.29
CA ASP A 124 3.03 -4.18 -6.95
C ASP A 124 2.77 -4.31 -5.45
N ARG A 125 3.43 -3.48 -4.63
CA ARG A 125 3.34 -3.52 -3.15
C ARG A 125 3.59 -4.92 -2.59
N HIS A 126 4.51 -5.66 -3.20
CA HIS A 126 4.80 -7.06 -2.86
C HIS A 126 3.54 -7.96 -2.87
N GLN A 127 2.51 -7.60 -3.62
CA GLN A 127 1.20 -8.27 -3.67
C GLN A 127 0.49 -8.34 -2.30
N LEU A 128 0.89 -7.50 -1.35
CA LEU A 128 0.19 -7.33 -0.09
C LEU A 128 -1.15 -6.60 -0.30
N PRO A 129 -2.18 -6.93 0.48
CA PRO A 129 -3.44 -6.21 0.44
C PRO A 129 -3.31 -4.84 1.10
N ASP A 130 -4.19 -3.92 0.74
CA ASP A 130 -4.19 -2.54 1.23
C ASP A 130 -4.31 -2.45 2.76
N GLU A 131 -4.99 -3.40 3.37
CA GLU A 131 -5.15 -3.53 4.81
C GLU A 131 -3.83 -3.77 5.56
N ILE A 132 -2.82 -4.37 4.87
CA ILE A 132 -1.48 -4.65 5.43
C ILE A 132 -0.44 -3.67 4.91
N TYR A 133 -0.56 -3.25 3.64
CA TYR A 133 0.38 -2.35 2.98
C TYR A 133 -0.39 -1.34 2.11
N ALA A 134 -0.54 -0.12 2.64
CA ALA A 134 -1.35 0.94 2.03
C ALA A 134 -0.82 1.36 0.66
N PHE A 135 -1.74 1.58 -0.28
CA PHE A 135 -1.43 2.14 -1.60
C PHE A 135 -0.72 3.50 -1.51
N GLU A 136 -1.08 4.30 -0.54
CA GLU A 136 -0.52 5.65 -0.34
C GLU A 136 0.98 5.68 -0.07
N ARG A 137 1.56 4.55 0.35
CA ARG A 137 3.03 4.42 0.45
C ARG A 137 3.74 4.55 -0.90
N LEU A 138 3.03 4.32 -2.01
CA LEU A 138 3.55 4.57 -3.36
C LEU A 138 3.53 6.05 -3.76
N LEU A 139 2.85 6.92 -2.98
CA LEU A 139 2.79 8.37 -3.17
C LEU A 139 3.72 9.14 -2.24
N ASP A 140 4.63 8.44 -1.55
CA ASP A 140 5.52 8.94 -0.53
C ASP A 140 6.98 8.57 -0.89
N TYR A 141 7.96 9.25 -0.29
CA TYR A 141 9.39 8.92 -0.42
C TYR A 141 9.71 7.47 0.02
N ARG A 142 8.88 6.87 0.88
CA ARG A 142 8.98 5.48 1.34
C ARG A 142 8.61 4.45 0.27
N ARG A 143 8.31 4.88 -0.94
CA ARG A 143 8.12 4.01 -2.10
C ARG A 143 9.41 3.24 -2.43
N ILE A 144 10.57 3.88 -2.23
CA ILE A 144 11.86 3.26 -2.51
C ILE A 144 12.31 2.43 -1.31
N GLU A 145 12.30 1.13 -1.48
CA GLU A 145 12.76 0.16 -0.48
C GLU A 145 14.12 -0.41 -0.90
N HIS A 146 14.97 -0.69 0.10
CA HIS A 146 16.31 -1.23 -0.11
C HIS A 146 16.53 -2.51 0.69
N GLY A 147 17.15 -3.51 0.07
CA GLY A 147 17.43 -4.77 0.75
C GLY A 147 17.68 -5.92 -0.20
N LEU A 148 17.08 -7.07 0.09
CA LEU A 148 17.17 -8.30 -0.67
C LEU A 148 15.77 -8.75 -1.08
N GLN A 149 15.59 -9.20 -2.31
CA GLN A 149 14.30 -9.69 -2.80
C GLN A 149 14.50 -10.88 -3.75
N HIS A 150 13.69 -11.90 -3.58
CA HIS A 150 13.56 -13.00 -4.53
C HIS A 150 12.13 -13.12 -5.02
N ARG A 151 11.95 -13.01 -6.32
CA ARG A 151 10.67 -13.22 -7.00
C ARG A 151 10.72 -14.44 -7.89
N PHE A 152 9.71 -15.27 -7.80
CA PHE A 152 9.52 -16.42 -8.69
C PHE A 152 8.13 -16.35 -9.31
N LYS A 153 8.05 -16.63 -10.61
CA LYS A 153 6.77 -16.65 -11.33
C LYS A 153 6.77 -17.71 -12.41
N ASN A 154 5.80 -18.62 -12.34
CA ASN A 154 5.50 -19.57 -13.40
C ASN A 154 3.99 -19.54 -13.71
N THR A 155 3.47 -20.55 -14.44
CA THR A 155 2.07 -20.64 -14.85
C THR A 155 1.09 -20.64 -13.67
N HIS A 156 1.46 -21.29 -12.55
CA HIS A 156 0.56 -21.51 -11.41
C HIS A 156 0.99 -20.73 -10.17
N TRP A 157 2.28 -20.50 -9.99
CA TRP A 157 2.83 -19.95 -8.76
C TRP A 157 3.48 -18.59 -9.02
N GLN A 158 3.21 -17.66 -8.14
CA GLN A 158 3.92 -16.39 -8.06
C GLN A 158 4.31 -16.17 -6.61
N THR A 159 5.62 -15.96 -6.34
CA THR A 159 6.13 -15.66 -5.01
C THR A 159 6.94 -14.38 -5.02
N ASP A 160 6.92 -13.67 -3.92
CA ASP A 160 7.80 -12.57 -3.62
C ASP A 160 8.26 -12.71 -2.15
N THR A 161 9.56 -12.79 -1.94
CA THR A 161 10.18 -12.86 -0.61
C THR A 161 11.18 -11.73 -0.51
N TRP A 162 11.06 -10.89 0.51
CA TRP A 162 11.95 -9.74 0.65
C TRP A 162 12.34 -9.47 2.09
N LEU A 163 13.48 -8.78 2.21
CA LEU A 163 13.98 -8.20 3.43
C LEU A 163 14.30 -6.73 3.11
N GLU A 164 13.62 -5.81 3.78
CA GLU A 164 13.84 -4.37 3.65
C GLU A 164 14.47 -3.83 4.92
N TRP A 165 15.54 -3.05 4.79
CA TRP A 165 16.10 -2.27 5.87
C TRP A 165 15.53 -0.86 5.83
N GLU A 166 14.37 -0.66 6.45
CA GLU A 166 13.63 0.61 6.38
C GLU A 166 14.35 1.75 7.13
N HIS A 167 14.96 1.43 8.26
CA HIS A 167 15.70 2.41 9.05
C HIS A 167 16.92 1.77 9.70
N PHE A 168 18.10 2.13 9.17
CA PHE A 168 19.37 1.75 9.77
C PHE A 168 19.73 2.74 10.88
N ILE A 169 20.36 2.25 11.95
CA ILE A 169 20.84 3.09 13.04
C ILE A 169 22.34 2.90 13.27
N HIS A 170 23.00 4.02 13.57
CA HIS A 170 24.39 4.03 14.01
C HIS A 170 24.45 3.93 15.53
N LYS A 171 25.65 3.59 16.05
CA LYS A 171 25.91 3.62 17.49
C LYS A 171 25.67 5.03 18.02
N ALA A 172 24.82 5.16 19.04
CA ALA A 172 24.35 6.40 19.65
C ALA A 172 23.15 7.10 18.97
N ASP A 173 22.51 6.50 17.98
CA ASP A 173 21.22 6.98 17.52
C ASP A 173 20.15 6.78 18.60
N HIS A 174 19.21 7.73 18.66
CA HIS A 174 18.09 7.69 19.60
C HIS A 174 16.80 7.12 18.96
N ARG A 175 16.88 6.63 17.73
CA ARG A 175 15.75 6.07 16.99
C ARG A 175 15.81 4.55 17.00
N ARG A 176 14.63 3.93 16.95
CA ARG A 176 14.54 2.47 16.78
C ARG A 176 14.88 2.07 15.36
N GLU A 177 15.73 1.06 15.21
CA GLU A 177 15.91 0.36 13.94
C GLU A 177 14.59 -0.20 13.44
N ARG A 178 14.41 -0.25 12.11
CA ARG A 178 13.28 -0.92 11.48
C ARG A 178 13.75 -1.83 10.39
N LEU A 179 13.37 -3.08 10.52
CA LEU A 179 13.61 -4.13 9.54
C LEU A 179 12.28 -4.77 9.19
N ASN A 180 12.02 -4.95 7.90
CA ASN A 180 10.81 -5.60 7.41
C ASN A 180 11.18 -6.87 6.66
N PHE A 181 10.44 -7.93 6.91
CA PHE A 181 10.50 -9.16 6.14
C PHE A 181 9.11 -9.49 5.62
N GLY A 182 9.04 -9.93 4.38
CA GLY A 182 7.77 -10.37 3.82
C GLY A 182 7.91 -11.58 2.91
N GLN A 183 6.82 -12.34 2.85
CA GLN A 183 6.65 -13.48 1.96
C GLN A 183 5.23 -13.44 1.43
N THR A 184 5.09 -13.36 0.12
CA THR A 184 3.81 -13.58 -0.56
C THR A 184 3.91 -14.75 -1.50
N THR A 185 2.89 -15.59 -1.50
CA THR A 185 2.77 -16.75 -2.39
C THR A 185 1.36 -16.79 -2.93
N THR A 186 1.20 -16.79 -4.23
CA THR A 186 -0.10 -16.86 -4.88
C THR A 186 -0.14 -18.08 -5.81
N PHE A 187 -1.06 -18.97 -5.54
CA PHE A 187 -1.40 -20.06 -6.46
C PHE A 187 -2.55 -19.62 -7.37
N ARG A 188 -2.43 -19.90 -8.67
CA ARG A 188 -3.48 -19.63 -9.68
C ARG A 188 -3.71 -20.87 -10.52
N GLN A 189 -5.00 -21.22 -10.69
CA GLN A 189 -5.42 -22.31 -11.57
C GLN A 189 -6.61 -21.85 -12.42
N THR A 190 -6.51 -22.06 -13.73
CA THR A 190 -7.59 -21.72 -14.67
C THR A 190 -8.30 -23.00 -15.13
N PHE A 191 -9.65 -23.01 -15.09
CA PHE A 191 -10.52 -24.08 -15.53
C PHE A 191 -11.55 -23.50 -16.50
N LYS A 192 -11.37 -23.68 -17.80
CA LYS A 192 -12.24 -23.08 -18.82
C LYS A 192 -12.34 -21.54 -18.63
N HIS A 193 -13.49 -21.07 -18.14
CA HIS A 193 -13.78 -19.66 -17.90
C HIS A 193 -13.52 -19.24 -16.43
N TRP A 194 -13.22 -20.17 -15.54
CA TRP A 194 -13.02 -19.93 -14.13
C TRP A 194 -11.53 -19.84 -13.80
N GLN A 195 -11.18 -18.89 -12.94
CA GLN A 195 -9.85 -18.79 -12.34
C GLN A 195 -9.96 -18.85 -10.83
N LEU A 196 -9.31 -19.84 -10.25
CA LEU A 196 -9.10 -19.95 -8.81
C LEU A 196 -7.79 -19.26 -8.45
N THR A 197 -7.79 -18.44 -7.41
CA THR A 197 -6.58 -17.79 -6.87
C THR A 197 -6.55 -17.95 -5.36
N ILE A 198 -5.43 -18.47 -4.84
CA ILE A 198 -5.20 -18.69 -3.41
C ILE A 198 -3.93 -17.94 -3.01
N PRO A 199 -4.03 -16.72 -2.46
CA PRO A 199 -2.90 -15.99 -1.94
C PRO A 199 -2.66 -16.28 -0.45
N LEU A 200 -1.40 -16.55 -0.10
CA LEU A 200 -0.88 -16.55 1.26
C LEU A 200 0.14 -15.42 1.41
N ARG A 201 0.06 -14.66 2.47
CA ARG A 201 0.90 -13.50 2.72
C ARG A 201 1.34 -13.44 4.17
N ILE A 202 2.60 -13.11 4.38
CA ILE A 202 3.19 -12.88 5.70
C ILE A 202 4.00 -11.59 5.59
N TYR A 203 3.83 -10.72 6.55
CA TYR A 203 4.58 -9.49 6.69
C TYR A 203 4.99 -9.32 8.15
N LEU A 204 6.29 -9.17 8.39
CA LEU A 204 6.86 -8.94 9.71
C LEU A 204 7.55 -7.57 9.72
N GLN A 205 7.29 -6.78 10.74
CA GLN A 205 8.04 -5.56 11.00
C GLN A 205 8.68 -5.66 12.38
N HIS A 206 10.00 -5.65 12.40
CA HIS A 206 10.80 -5.55 13.62
C HIS A 206 11.16 -4.09 13.90
N ARG A 207 11.03 -3.66 15.15
CA ARG A 207 11.43 -2.34 15.63
C ARG A 207 12.21 -2.47 16.93
N GLY A 208 13.40 -1.83 17.01
CA GLY A 208 14.20 -1.77 18.23
C GLY A 208 15.08 -3.01 18.47
N GLY A 209 15.53 -3.21 19.72
CA GLY A 209 16.27 -4.42 20.15
C GLY A 209 17.77 -4.41 19.84
N GLN A 210 18.37 -3.31 19.48
CA GLN A 210 19.82 -3.25 19.30
C GLN A 210 20.61 -3.25 20.62
N ILE A 211 21.61 -4.15 20.69
CA ILE A 211 22.42 -4.46 21.85
C ILE A 211 23.40 -3.33 22.06
N ASN A 212 23.56 -2.31 22.20
CA ASN A 212 24.59 -1.27 22.43
C ASN A 212 24.14 0.17 22.16
N VAL A 213 22.84 0.42 22.12
CA VAL A 213 22.32 1.78 22.12
C VAL A 213 22.31 2.26 23.58
N ARG A 214 23.02 3.33 23.89
CA ARG A 214 22.96 3.93 25.23
C ARG A 214 21.59 4.55 25.41
N ASP A 215 20.83 3.97 26.34
CA ASP A 215 19.59 4.55 26.81
C ASP A 215 19.92 5.85 27.56
N THR A 216 19.63 6.98 26.96
CA THR A 216 19.83 8.30 27.60
C THR A 216 18.53 8.77 28.25
N GLY A 217 17.88 7.88 29.02
CA GLY A 217 16.72 8.22 29.86
C GLY A 217 15.46 8.60 29.09
N ASN A 218 14.37 7.95 29.36
CA ASN A 218 13.00 8.19 28.88
C ASN A 218 12.64 7.77 27.44
N SER A 219 13.54 7.21 26.65
CA SER A 219 13.13 6.60 25.38
C SER A 219 13.51 5.12 25.38
N PRO A 220 12.54 4.19 25.34
CA PRO A 220 12.83 2.75 25.37
C PRO A 220 13.33 2.28 24.00
N VAL A 221 14.50 2.78 23.57
CA VAL A 221 15.13 2.45 22.27
C VAL A 221 15.49 0.96 22.21
N ASN A 222 15.70 0.35 23.36
CA ASN A 222 16.12 -1.04 23.49
C ASN A 222 14.95 -2.04 23.44
N ASN A 223 13.71 -1.60 23.63
CA ASN A 223 12.58 -2.51 23.57
C ASN A 223 12.35 -2.97 22.14
N ALA A 224 12.34 -4.28 21.96
CA ALA A 224 12.00 -4.89 20.68
C ALA A 224 10.48 -5.06 20.53
N VAL A 225 9.98 -4.75 19.35
CA VAL A 225 8.60 -5.03 18.96
C VAL A 225 8.61 -5.68 17.58
N VAL A 226 7.98 -6.83 17.45
CA VAL A 226 7.70 -7.49 16.18
C VAL A 226 6.20 -7.49 15.94
N PHE A 227 5.77 -6.85 14.85
CA PHE A 227 4.42 -6.99 14.32
C PHE A 227 4.43 -8.07 13.25
N ALA A 228 3.57 -9.06 13.38
CA ALA A 228 3.36 -10.12 12.41
C ALA A 228 1.95 -10.02 11.84
N ASN A 229 1.84 -9.60 10.58
CA ASN A 229 0.58 -9.63 9.85
C ASN A 229 0.60 -10.79 8.87
N SER A 230 -0.46 -11.59 8.87
CA SER A 230 -0.65 -12.66 7.88
C SER A 230 -2.01 -12.54 7.21
N ALA A 231 -2.10 -13.01 5.97
CA ALA A 231 -3.36 -13.09 5.26
C ALA A 231 -3.44 -14.35 4.40
N LEU A 232 -4.56 -15.05 4.50
CA LEU A 232 -4.92 -16.16 3.63
C LEU A 232 -6.18 -15.77 2.85
N GLY A 233 -6.17 -15.97 1.54
CA GLY A 233 -7.29 -15.62 0.69
C GLY A 233 -7.76 -16.76 -0.21
N LEU A 234 -8.96 -16.59 -0.73
CA LEU A 234 -9.56 -17.42 -1.77
C LEU A 234 -10.31 -16.49 -2.70
N ALA A 235 -10.00 -16.54 -3.99
CA ALA A 235 -10.76 -15.80 -5.01
C ALA A 235 -11.17 -16.72 -6.14
N LEU A 236 -12.42 -16.55 -6.59
CA LEU A 236 -12.98 -17.22 -7.74
C LEU A 236 -13.49 -16.18 -8.72
N GLU A 237 -12.92 -16.17 -9.93
CA GLU A 237 -13.28 -15.25 -11.00
C GLU A 237 -13.81 -16.04 -12.20
N ASN A 238 -14.93 -15.60 -12.77
CA ASN A 238 -15.49 -16.12 -14.01
C ASN A 238 -15.32 -15.09 -15.13
N LYS A 239 -14.66 -15.48 -16.21
CA LYS A 239 -14.57 -14.70 -17.45
C LYS A 239 -15.83 -14.96 -18.28
N LEU A 240 -16.80 -14.03 -18.24
CA LEU A 240 -18.02 -14.12 -19.00
C LEU A 240 -17.76 -13.94 -20.51
N ASN A 241 -16.81 -13.08 -20.85
CA ASN A 241 -16.30 -12.85 -22.22
C ASN A 241 -14.96 -12.12 -22.16
N ASN A 242 -14.41 -11.75 -23.33
CA ASN A 242 -13.12 -11.05 -23.41
C ASN A 242 -13.12 -9.63 -22.80
N ARG A 243 -14.28 -9.10 -22.41
CA ARG A 243 -14.44 -7.74 -21.90
C ARG A 243 -14.94 -7.69 -20.47
N MET A 244 -15.48 -8.80 -19.95
CA MET A 244 -16.16 -8.82 -18.67
C MET A 244 -15.80 -10.05 -17.86
N SER A 245 -15.43 -9.84 -16.61
CA SER A 245 -15.36 -10.89 -15.60
C SER A 245 -16.05 -10.46 -14.31
N VAL A 246 -16.52 -11.44 -13.57
CA VAL A 246 -17.14 -11.27 -12.26
C VAL A 246 -16.52 -12.25 -11.28
N GLY A 247 -16.50 -11.92 -10.02
CA GLY A 247 -15.95 -12.85 -9.05
C GLY A 247 -16.22 -12.45 -7.62
N VAL A 248 -15.83 -13.38 -6.75
CA VAL A 248 -15.89 -13.23 -5.31
C VAL A 248 -14.52 -13.50 -4.72
N LYS A 249 -14.23 -12.85 -3.61
CA LYS A 249 -12.99 -13.04 -2.88
C LYS A 249 -13.26 -13.01 -1.39
N TYR A 250 -12.63 -13.90 -0.67
CA TYR A 250 -12.57 -13.89 0.78
C TYR A 250 -11.12 -13.79 1.23
N GLN A 251 -10.89 -13.05 2.32
CA GLN A 251 -9.59 -12.96 2.98
C GLN A 251 -9.79 -13.02 4.49
N TYR A 252 -8.98 -13.83 5.13
CA TYR A 252 -8.73 -13.82 6.58
C TYR A 252 -7.40 -13.14 6.82
N LEU A 253 -7.37 -12.16 7.73
CA LEU A 253 -6.16 -11.43 8.10
C LEU A 253 -5.95 -11.59 9.61
N ARG A 254 -4.70 -11.62 10.03
CA ARG A 254 -4.33 -11.77 11.42
C ARG A 254 -3.19 -10.84 11.80
N LEU A 255 -3.23 -10.33 13.01
CA LEU A 255 -2.16 -9.66 13.72
C LEU A 255 -1.74 -10.53 14.90
N ASP A 256 -0.44 -10.77 15.02
CA ASP A 256 0.20 -11.22 16.25
C ASP A 256 1.39 -10.29 16.52
N THR A 257 1.68 -10.00 17.77
CA THR A 257 2.84 -9.19 18.14
C THR A 257 3.67 -9.92 19.19
N ASN A 258 4.98 -9.72 19.10
CA ASN A 258 5.91 -10.08 20.15
C ASN A 258 6.67 -8.84 20.59
N THR A 259 6.70 -8.55 21.88
CA THR A 259 7.32 -7.33 22.42
C THR A 259 7.86 -7.55 23.82
N ASP A 260 8.97 -6.86 24.09
CA ASP A 260 9.56 -6.83 25.43
C ASP A 260 8.75 -5.96 26.41
N ASN A 261 7.92 -5.06 25.87
CA ASN A 261 7.04 -4.20 26.67
C ASN A 261 5.60 -4.19 26.12
N PRO A 262 4.72 -5.08 26.59
CA PRO A 262 3.33 -5.15 26.12
C PRO A 262 2.52 -3.87 26.37
N GLU A 263 2.88 -3.05 27.35
CA GLU A 263 2.16 -1.81 27.67
C GLU A 263 2.29 -0.74 26.58
N GLU A 264 3.29 -0.86 25.70
CA GLU A 264 3.44 0.04 24.54
C GLU A 264 2.38 -0.21 23.46
N LEU A 265 1.69 -1.35 23.49
CA LEU A 265 0.79 -1.77 22.44
C LEU A 265 -0.65 -1.77 22.94
N LEU A 266 -1.53 -1.10 22.21
CA LEU A 266 -2.97 -1.11 22.50
C LEU A 266 -3.58 -2.50 22.25
N PHE A 267 -3.07 -3.22 21.23
CA PHE A 267 -3.47 -4.59 20.92
C PHE A 267 -2.25 -5.44 20.57
N THR A 268 -2.16 -6.61 21.20
CA THR A 268 -1.08 -7.59 20.94
C THR A 268 -1.49 -8.66 19.96
N SER A 269 -2.78 -8.83 19.70
CA SER A 269 -3.31 -9.75 18.70
C SER A 269 -4.65 -9.25 18.17
N GLY A 270 -4.96 -9.64 16.94
CA GLY A 270 -6.22 -9.28 16.32
C GLY A 270 -6.44 -10.05 15.02
N TYR A 271 -7.64 -9.95 14.48
CA TYR A 271 -7.98 -10.58 13.20
C TYR A 271 -9.01 -9.76 12.43
N ALA A 272 -9.12 -10.08 11.15
CA ALA A 272 -10.15 -9.50 10.32
C ALA A 272 -10.59 -10.46 9.21
N HIS A 273 -11.82 -10.27 8.77
CA HIS A 273 -12.42 -10.95 7.64
C HIS A 273 -12.83 -9.92 6.60
N LYS A 274 -12.50 -10.17 5.34
CA LYS A 274 -12.96 -9.36 4.20
C LYS A 274 -13.64 -10.24 3.17
N TRP A 275 -14.90 -9.98 2.90
CA TRP A 275 -15.64 -10.56 1.79
C TRP A 275 -15.77 -9.50 0.70
N GLN A 276 -15.59 -9.90 -0.53
CA GLN A 276 -15.59 -8.96 -1.66
C GLN A 276 -16.23 -9.62 -2.87
N ALA A 277 -17.20 -8.92 -3.49
CA ALA A 277 -17.67 -9.22 -4.83
C ALA A 277 -17.11 -8.17 -5.78
N PHE A 278 -16.81 -8.57 -7.02
CA PHE A 278 -16.28 -7.65 -8.00
C PHE A 278 -16.78 -7.91 -9.42
N VAL A 279 -16.79 -6.83 -10.18
CA VAL A 279 -16.99 -6.82 -11.62
C VAL A 279 -15.82 -6.08 -12.25
N LYS A 280 -15.22 -6.70 -13.27
CA LYS A 280 -14.24 -6.06 -14.15
C LYS A 280 -14.88 -5.94 -15.53
N TYR A 281 -14.88 -4.75 -16.07
CA TYR A 281 -15.43 -4.50 -17.39
C TYR A 281 -14.56 -3.52 -18.17
N ARG A 282 -13.79 -4.05 -19.13
CA ARG A 282 -12.77 -3.32 -19.91
C ARG A 282 -11.79 -2.55 -18.96
N HIS A 283 -11.76 -1.19 -18.93
CA HIS A 283 -10.88 -0.37 -18.08
C HIS A 283 -11.40 -0.16 -16.65
N TRP A 284 -12.61 -0.60 -16.36
CA TRP A 284 -13.26 -0.43 -15.07
C TRP A 284 -13.16 -1.68 -14.20
N GLN A 285 -12.98 -1.45 -12.91
CA GLN A 285 -13.08 -2.47 -11.89
C GLN A 285 -13.86 -1.91 -10.73
N THR A 286 -14.93 -2.58 -10.34
CA THR A 286 -15.75 -2.19 -9.20
C THR A 286 -15.80 -3.34 -8.20
N TYR A 287 -15.61 -3.00 -6.95
CA TYR A 287 -15.56 -3.91 -5.82
C TYR A 287 -16.54 -3.43 -4.76
N VAL A 288 -17.35 -4.34 -4.26
CA VAL A 288 -18.13 -4.14 -3.04
C VAL A 288 -17.58 -5.09 -2.00
N SER A 289 -17.24 -4.57 -0.82
CA SER A 289 -16.62 -5.38 0.21
C SER A 289 -17.29 -5.16 1.56
N TYR A 290 -17.31 -6.21 2.37
CA TYR A 290 -17.62 -6.15 3.79
C TYR A 290 -16.35 -6.50 4.59
N TRP A 291 -15.97 -5.58 5.47
CA TRP A 291 -14.85 -5.70 6.41
C TRP A 291 -15.38 -5.89 7.81
N ASN A 292 -14.84 -6.88 8.52
CA ASN A 292 -15.15 -7.13 9.92
C ASN A 292 -13.86 -7.47 10.66
N ALA A 293 -13.41 -6.56 11.51
CA ALA A 293 -12.18 -6.66 12.26
C ALA A 293 -12.41 -6.71 13.77
N ASN A 294 -11.55 -7.44 14.45
CA ASN A 294 -11.43 -7.42 15.90
C ASN A 294 -9.96 -7.14 16.24
N LYS A 295 -9.70 -5.95 16.80
CA LYS A 295 -8.36 -5.51 17.25
C LYS A 295 -7.27 -5.61 16.16
N PHE A 296 -7.63 -5.49 14.90
CA PHE A 296 -6.69 -5.63 13.79
C PHE A 296 -5.87 -4.34 13.61
N VAL A 297 -4.54 -4.49 13.55
CA VAL A 297 -3.58 -3.42 13.28
C VAL A 297 -2.50 -3.92 12.34
N ALA A 298 -2.14 -3.12 11.35
CA ALA A 298 -1.00 -3.35 10.47
C ALA A 298 -0.20 -2.04 10.32
N PRO A 299 1.08 -2.03 10.72
CA PRO A 299 1.87 -0.80 10.80
C PRO A 299 2.07 -0.05 9.47
N LYS A 300 1.99 -0.76 8.34
CA LYS A 300 2.05 -0.18 6.99
C LYS A 300 0.69 -0.20 6.28
N GLY A 301 -0.38 -0.65 6.94
CA GLY A 301 -1.71 -0.78 6.35
C GLY A 301 -2.43 0.55 6.16
N ASN A 302 -3.46 0.54 5.32
CA ASN A 302 -4.37 1.68 5.15
C ASN A 302 -5.15 1.92 6.45
N ASP A 303 -5.15 3.16 6.90
CA ASP A 303 -5.71 3.58 8.19
C ASP A 303 -7.20 3.28 8.32
N MET A 304 -7.96 3.33 7.23
CA MET A 304 -9.39 3.01 7.21
C MET A 304 -9.73 1.61 7.74
N PHE A 305 -8.80 0.66 7.66
CA PHE A 305 -9.01 -0.73 8.07
C PHE A 305 -8.43 -1.05 9.46
N GLN A 306 -7.80 -0.07 10.12
CA GLN A 306 -7.16 -0.29 11.42
C GLN A 306 -8.15 -0.18 12.57
N SER A 307 -7.85 -0.83 13.69
CA SER A 307 -8.61 -0.72 14.96
C SER A 307 -8.03 0.34 15.91
N VAL A 308 -6.96 1.03 15.49
CA VAL A 308 -6.29 2.09 16.25
C VAL A 308 -6.06 3.28 15.35
N SER A 309 -6.37 4.47 15.82
CA SER A 309 -6.11 5.69 15.07
C SER A 309 -4.61 5.98 15.00
N ARG A 310 -4.17 6.55 13.88
CA ARG A 310 -2.91 7.29 13.81
C ARG A 310 -3.06 8.74 14.22
N ARG A 311 -4.29 9.19 14.36
CA ARG A 311 -4.64 10.51 14.82
C ARG A 311 -4.26 10.65 16.29
N VAL A 312 -3.43 11.63 16.58
CA VAL A 312 -3.03 11.96 17.94
C VAL A 312 -3.79 13.22 18.34
N GLU A 313 -4.77 13.08 19.21
CA GLU A 313 -5.44 14.24 19.79
C GLU A 313 -4.53 14.88 20.85
N LYS A 314 -4.12 16.12 20.58
CA LYS A 314 -3.38 16.91 21.57
C LYS A 314 -4.39 17.49 22.56
N TYR A 315 -4.39 16.99 23.77
CA TYR A 315 -5.17 17.58 24.85
C TYR A 315 -4.57 18.93 25.24
N VAL A 316 -5.33 19.99 25.08
CA VAL A 316 -5.03 21.27 25.71
C VAL A 316 -5.82 21.29 27.01
N ASP A 317 -5.15 21.17 28.15
CA ASP A 317 -5.77 21.40 29.45
C ASP A 317 -6.28 22.84 29.51
N THR A 318 -7.53 23.00 29.93
CA THR A 318 -8.17 24.32 30.07
C THR A 318 -7.51 25.22 31.13
N GLN A 319 -6.48 24.75 31.81
CA GLN A 319 -5.68 25.49 32.79
C GLN A 319 -4.30 25.95 32.27
N ASN A 320 -4.14 26.16 30.95
CA ASN A 320 -2.94 26.75 30.34
C ASN A 320 -1.62 25.96 30.46
N GLN A 321 -1.64 24.67 30.72
CA GLN A 321 -0.49 23.80 30.57
C GLN A 321 -0.70 22.87 29.38
N PRO A 322 0.26 22.73 28.46
CA PRO A 322 0.20 21.69 27.44
C PRO A 322 0.42 20.34 28.14
N ALA A 323 -0.67 19.66 28.46
CA ALA A 323 -0.56 18.26 28.84
C ALA A 323 -0.24 17.46 27.59
N ASP A 324 0.98 16.95 27.48
CA ASP A 324 1.43 16.04 26.41
C ASP A 324 0.79 14.64 26.54
N VAL A 325 -0.51 14.60 26.75
CA VAL A 325 -1.26 13.34 26.78
C VAL A 325 -1.78 13.07 25.39
N PHE A 326 -1.01 12.31 24.62
CA PHE A 326 -1.45 11.80 23.34
C PHE A 326 -2.45 10.66 23.55
N LYS A 327 -3.70 10.86 23.15
CA LYS A 327 -4.73 9.85 23.26
C LYS A 327 -5.03 9.26 21.89
N TYR A 328 -4.78 7.96 21.73
CA TYR A 328 -5.21 7.22 20.55
C TYR A 328 -6.67 6.82 20.69
N HIS A 329 -7.43 6.98 19.62
CA HIS A 329 -8.76 6.41 19.54
C HIS A 329 -8.68 4.93 19.14
N THR A 330 -9.53 4.09 19.72
CA THR A 330 -9.57 2.66 19.40
C THR A 330 -10.98 2.22 19.08
N GLU A 331 -11.11 1.44 18.02
CA GLU A 331 -12.31 0.71 17.63
C GLU A 331 -11.98 -0.78 17.57
N PRO A 332 -12.03 -1.51 18.71
CA PRO A 332 -11.69 -2.93 18.75
C PRO A 332 -12.51 -3.77 17.79
N HIS A 333 -13.79 -3.46 17.64
CA HIS A 333 -14.68 -4.08 16.66
C HIS A 333 -15.01 -3.06 15.57
N ARG A 334 -14.44 -3.25 14.37
CA ARG A 334 -14.64 -2.33 13.25
C ARG A 334 -15.29 -3.03 12.07
N GLN A 335 -16.42 -2.50 11.62
CA GLN A 335 -17.19 -3.04 10.50
C GLN A 335 -17.42 -1.96 9.45
N LEU A 336 -17.05 -2.26 8.19
CA LEU A 336 -17.20 -1.35 7.06
C LEU A 336 -17.87 -2.07 5.88
N LEU A 337 -18.75 -1.36 5.20
CA LEU A 337 -19.08 -1.63 3.82
C LEU A 337 -18.26 -0.71 2.94
N THR A 338 -17.62 -1.25 1.90
CA THR A 338 -16.80 -0.44 1.01
C THR A 338 -17.22 -0.63 -0.44
N LEU A 339 -17.26 0.47 -1.19
CA LEU A 339 -17.38 0.48 -2.63
C LEU A 339 -16.10 1.10 -3.19
N SER A 340 -15.38 0.34 -4.01
CA SER A 340 -14.17 0.82 -4.68
C SER A 340 -14.34 0.69 -6.19
N THR A 341 -14.18 1.79 -6.90
CA THR A 341 -14.23 1.80 -8.37
C THR A 341 -12.95 2.37 -8.92
N ARG A 342 -12.37 1.69 -9.89
CA ARG A 342 -11.10 2.05 -10.52
C ARG A 342 -11.26 2.06 -12.03
N TYR A 343 -10.67 3.06 -12.65
CA TYR A 343 -10.51 3.17 -14.09
C TYR A 343 -9.03 3.32 -14.41
N GLN A 344 -8.53 2.59 -15.40
CA GLN A 344 -7.18 2.78 -15.90
C GLN A 344 -7.17 2.55 -17.41
N LYS A 345 -6.49 3.45 -18.13
CA LYS A 345 -6.36 3.35 -19.58
C LYS A 345 -5.08 4.02 -20.03
N GLU A 346 -4.35 3.34 -20.90
CA GLU A 346 -3.32 3.97 -21.73
C GLU A 346 -3.99 4.94 -22.71
N ILE A 347 -3.73 6.24 -22.56
CA ILE A 347 -4.33 7.30 -23.37
C ILE A 347 -3.42 7.71 -24.53
N PHE A 348 -2.11 7.56 -24.37
CA PHE A 348 -1.07 7.66 -25.40
C PHE A 348 -0.05 6.57 -25.12
N PRO A 349 0.83 6.20 -26.10
CA PRO A 349 1.93 5.27 -25.83
C PRO A 349 2.71 5.69 -24.59
N ASP A 350 2.91 4.74 -23.68
CA ASP A 350 3.64 4.92 -22.41
C ASP A 350 3.03 5.93 -21.42
N LEU A 351 1.78 6.40 -21.65
CA LEU A 351 1.07 7.34 -20.78
C LEU A 351 -0.27 6.74 -20.34
N ASP A 352 -0.35 6.38 -19.06
CA ASP A 352 -1.54 5.85 -18.41
C ASP A 352 -2.29 6.91 -17.61
N LEU A 353 -3.61 6.95 -17.78
CA LEU A 353 -4.53 7.68 -16.92
C LEU A 353 -5.25 6.69 -16.01
N ALA A 354 -5.22 6.95 -14.70
CA ALA A 354 -5.97 6.17 -13.74
C ALA A 354 -6.83 7.06 -12.83
N PHE A 355 -8.02 6.57 -12.48
CA PHE A 355 -8.96 7.21 -11.57
C PHE A 355 -9.49 6.20 -10.58
N VAL A 356 -9.55 6.58 -9.31
CA VAL A 356 -10.01 5.74 -8.19
C VAL A 356 -11.03 6.49 -7.36
N VAL A 357 -12.09 5.80 -7.00
CA VAL A 357 -13.10 6.26 -6.03
C VAL A 357 -13.29 5.17 -5.01
N ASP A 358 -13.04 5.48 -3.75
CA ASP A 358 -13.32 4.60 -2.63
C ASP A 358 -14.37 5.27 -1.73
N VAL A 359 -15.41 4.53 -1.37
CA VAL A 359 -16.46 4.97 -0.44
C VAL A 359 -16.54 3.96 0.68
N TYR A 360 -16.55 4.44 1.90
CA TYR A 360 -16.63 3.63 3.10
C TYR A 360 -17.88 4.00 3.88
N TYR A 361 -18.63 3.00 4.31
CA TYR A 361 -19.77 3.15 5.19
C TYR A 361 -19.51 2.40 6.48
N GLN A 362 -19.50 3.11 7.59
CA GLN A 362 -19.28 2.54 8.92
C GLN A 362 -20.58 1.93 9.45
N LEU A 363 -20.55 0.63 9.71
CA LEU A 363 -21.70 -0.10 10.25
C LEU A 363 -21.80 0.05 11.78
N ASN A 364 -20.65 0.19 12.44
CA ASN A 364 -20.60 0.45 13.88
C ASN A 364 -20.59 1.96 14.09
N ARG A 365 -21.50 2.42 14.95
CA ARG A 365 -21.50 3.82 15.39
C ARG A 365 -20.54 3.95 16.57
N SER A 366 -19.43 4.63 16.38
CA SER A 366 -18.65 5.13 17.50
C SER A 366 -19.21 6.49 17.91
N SER A 367 -19.69 6.61 19.13
CA SER A 367 -20.02 7.91 19.73
C SER A 367 -18.74 8.55 20.22
N ILE A 368 -18.50 9.80 19.80
CA ILE A 368 -17.40 10.59 20.33
C ILE A 368 -17.98 11.76 21.11
N GLN A 369 -17.55 11.89 22.34
CA GLN A 369 -17.58 13.17 23.00
C GLN A 369 -16.31 13.93 22.60
N SER A 370 -16.45 14.81 21.62
CA SER A 370 -15.35 15.70 21.27
C SER A 370 -15.18 16.71 22.38
N VAL A 371 -14.01 16.74 22.99
CA VAL A 371 -13.65 17.74 24.00
C VAL A 371 -13.67 19.16 23.43
N TYR A 372 -13.50 19.30 22.10
CA TYR A 372 -13.49 20.59 21.41
C TYR A 372 -14.87 21.14 21.04
N TYR A 373 -15.87 20.30 20.83
CA TYR A 373 -17.12 20.75 20.23
C TYR A 373 -18.37 20.50 21.06
N ASN A 374 -18.28 19.84 22.21
CA ASN A 374 -19.42 19.47 23.04
C ASN A 374 -20.60 18.82 22.28
N THR A 375 -20.34 18.27 21.11
CA THR A 375 -21.31 17.67 20.20
C THR A 375 -20.84 16.28 19.80
N GLU A 376 -21.77 15.32 19.85
CA GLU A 376 -21.55 14.00 19.24
C GLU A 376 -21.58 14.14 17.73
N VAL A 377 -20.42 14.01 17.07
CA VAL A 377 -20.34 14.02 15.60
C VAL A 377 -20.39 12.59 15.09
N TYR A 378 -21.48 12.26 14.39
CA TYR A 378 -21.66 10.95 13.77
C TYR A 378 -21.46 11.07 12.27
N HIS A 379 -20.31 10.67 11.76
CA HIS A 379 -20.12 10.49 10.32
C HIS A 379 -20.06 8.99 10.03
N GLN A 380 -20.99 8.51 9.21
CA GLN A 380 -21.04 7.11 8.77
C GLN A 380 -20.37 6.92 7.39
N TRP A 381 -20.14 8.00 6.68
CA TRP A 381 -19.61 7.98 5.33
C TRP A 381 -18.27 8.67 5.28
N ASP A 382 -17.31 7.96 4.70
CA ASP A 382 -15.99 8.47 4.34
C ASP A 382 -15.77 8.16 2.87
N TYR A 383 -14.98 8.98 2.18
CA TYR A 383 -14.64 8.73 0.79
C TYR A 383 -13.24 9.20 0.44
N ALA A 384 -12.68 8.58 -0.61
CA ALA A 384 -11.40 8.97 -1.17
C ALA A 384 -11.47 9.01 -2.69
N LEU A 385 -10.83 10.01 -3.26
CA LEU A 385 -10.71 10.20 -4.70
C LEU A 385 -9.23 10.19 -5.08
N GLY A 386 -8.88 9.54 -6.19
CA GLY A 386 -7.53 9.54 -6.72
C GLY A 386 -7.52 9.71 -8.23
N LEU A 387 -6.67 10.60 -8.73
CA LEU A 387 -6.38 10.78 -10.14
C LEU A 387 -4.87 10.67 -10.34
N TYR A 388 -4.45 9.83 -11.27
CA TYR A 388 -3.04 9.52 -11.52
C TYR A 388 -2.77 9.58 -13.02
N LEU A 389 -1.72 10.29 -13.38
CA LEU A 389 -1.17 10.33 -14.72
C LEU A 389 0.25 9.76 -14.66
N CYS A 390 0.43 8.56 -15.22
CA CYS A 390 1.66 7.80 -15.12
C CYS A 390 2.33 7.72 -16.50
N TYR A 391 3.58 8.11 -16.56
CA TYR A 391 4.40 8.07 -17.76
C TYR A 391 5.62 7.20 -17.53
N HIS A 392 5.87 6.29 -18.45
CA HIS A 392 7.07 5.43 -18.47
C HIS A 392 7.81 5.58 -19.78
N PHE A 393 9.12 5.78 -19.70
CA PHE A 393 9.96 5.93 -20.88
C PHE A 393 11.31 5.26 -20.70
N ASP A 394 11.67 4.37 -21.61
CA ASP A 394 12.98 3.72 -21.67
C ASP A 394 13.71 4.13 -22.96
N PHE A 395 14.83 4.83 -22.81
CA PHE A 395 15.65 5.30 -23.91
C PHE A 395 16.96 4.52 -23.99
N ASN A 396 17.18 3.81 -25.10
CA ASN A 396 18.42 3.06 -25.32
C ASN A 396 19.55 4.02 -25.70
N LEU A 397 20.52 4.20 -24.82
CA LEU A 397 21.70 5.05 -25.01
C LEU A 397 22.79 4.35 -25.84
N TYR A 398 22.90 3.03 -25.69
CA TYR A 398 23.86 2.19 -26.37
C TYR A 398 23.26 0.81 -26.64
N LYS A 399 23.47 0.29 -27.89
CA LYS A 399 22.98 -1.02 -28.32
C LYS A 399 24.16 -1.96 -28.57
#